data_c8850e50f9ab6b082584baca59812a0c
#
_entry.id   c8850e50f9ab6b082584baca59812a0c
#
_cell.length_a   1.000
_cell.length_b   1.000
_cell.length_c   1.000
_cell.angle_alpha   90.00
_cell.angle_beta   90.00
_cell.angle_gamma   90.00
#
_symmetry.space_group_name_H-M   'P 1'
#
loop_
_entity.id
_entity.type
_entity.pdbx_description
1 polymer ?
#
loop_
_entity_poly.entity_id
_entity_poly.type
_entity_poly.pdbx_seq_one_letter_code
_entity_poly.pdbx_strand_id
1 'polypeptide(L)'
;MAKWATSKHTEEATRGDILDTAKKYVTKDRVSDHGDMEDNFKMIADFWSTYLGVEVKTHDVGVMMNLLKVARIKSNPEHPDNWVDGAGYMACGGEIASKRKRTTIPKLDANGKFEKHGEAL
;
A
#
# COMPACT_ATOMS: atom_id res chain seq x y z
N MET A 1 -7.78 1.33 -13.78
CA MET A 1 -8.94 1.68 -12.96
C MET A 1 -9.68 0.43 -12.52
N ALA A 2 -10.20 0.44 -11.33
CA ALA A 2 -10.93 -0.70 -10.82
C ALA A 2 -12.20 -0.95 -11.62
N LYS A 3 -12.55 -2.21 -11.75
CA LYS A 3 -13.69 -2.62 -12.57
C LYS A 3 -14.99 -1.93 -12.17
N TRP A 4 -15.27 -1.85 -10.87
CA TRP A 4 -16.48 -1.20 -10.38
C TRP A 4 -16.46 0.32 -10.57
N ALA A 5 -15.27 0.93 -10.65
CA ALA A 5 -15.15 2.37 -10.80
C ALA A 5 -15.63 2.85 -12.18
N THR A 6 -15.66 1.97 -13.17
CA THR A 6 -16.13 2.31 -14.49
C THR A 6 -17.56 1.82 -14.74
N SER A 7 -18.10 1.08 -13.81
CA SER A 7 -19.45 0.55 -13.92
C SER A 7 -20.47 1.64 -13.65
N LYS A 8 -21.56 1.61 -14.37
CA LYS A 8 -22.67 2.49 -14.08
C LYS A 8 -23.57 1.97 -12.99
N HIS A 9 -23.30 0.77 -12.53
CA HIS A 9 -24.12 0.13 -11.51
C HIS A 9 -23.64 0.52 -10.15
N THR A 10 -24.53 0.42 -9.20
CA THR A 10 -24.24 0.73 -7.82
C THR A 10 -23.77 -0.50 -7.08
N GLU A 11 -23.10 -1.40 -7.77
CA GLU A 11 -22.52 -2.56 -7.13
C GLU A 11 -21.57 -2.13 -6.05
N GLU A 12 -21.81 -2.63 -4.86
CA GLU A 12 -20.94 -2.31 -3.74
C GLU A 12 -19.62 -3.07 -3.87
N ALA A 13 -18.51 -2.38 -3.59
CA ALA A 13 -17.23 -3.03 -3.51
C ALA A 13 -17.12 -3.63 -2.11
N THR A 14 -16.93 -4.94 -2.03
CA THR A 14 -16.70 -5.59 -0.75
C THR A 14 -15.25 -5.36 -0.29
N ARG A 15 -14.99 -5.59 1.01
CA ARG A 15 -13.62 -5.51 1.50
C ARG A 15 -12.70 -6.48 0.76
N GLY A 16 -13.22 -7.64 0.38
CA GLY A 16 -12.46 -8.60 -0.43
C GLY A 16 -12.12 -8.05 -1.80
N ASP A 17 -13.07 -7.39 -2.46
CA ASP A 17 -12.83 -6.77 -3.76
C ASP A 17 -11.74 -5.70 -3.67
N ILE A 18 -11.79 -4.89 -2.63
CA ILE A 18 -10.80 -3.84 -2.42
C ILE A 18 -9.41 -4.43 -2.24
N LEU A 19 -9.28 -5.44 -1.39
CA LEU A 19 -8.00 -6.07 -1.14
C LEU A 19 -7.47 -6.80 -2.36
N ASP A 20 -8.33 -7.53 -3.08
CA ASP A 20 -7.92 -8.24 -4.28
C ASP A 20 -7.46 -7.28 -5.37
N THR A 21 -8.16 -6.18 -5.53
CA THR A 21 -7.79 -5.17 -6.53
C THR A 21 -6.47 -4.51 -6.15
N ALA A 22 -6.29 -4.17 -4.88
CA ALA A 22 -5.03 -3.59 -4.40
C ALA A 22 -3.89 -4.57 -4.64
N LYS A 23 -4.08 -5.84 -4.33
CA LYS A 23 -3.07 -6.87 -4.57
C LYS A 23 -2.68 -6.92 -6.04
N LYS A 24 -3.68 -6.94 -6.91
CA LYS A 24 -3.43 -6.98 -8.35
C LYS A 24 -2.61 -5.79 -8.81
N TYR A 25 -2.96 -4.59 -8.38
CA TYR A 25 -2.27 -3.38 -8.79
C TYR A 25 -0.81 -3.37 -8.35
N VAL A 26 -0.53 -3.73 -7.09
CA VAL A 26 0.83 -3.63 -6.58
C VAL A 26 1.72 -4.80 -7.00
N THR A 27 1.13 -5.93 -7.41
CA THR A 27 1.94 -7.11 -7.77
C THR A 27 2.07 -7.33 -9.26
N LYS A 28 1.16 -6.80 -10.06
CA LYS A 28 1.16 -7.06 -11.50
C LYS A 28 1.14 -5.80 -12.33
N ASP A 29 0.11 -4.98 -12.14
CA ASP A 29 -0.12 -3.87 -13.05
C ASP A 29 0.90 -2.76 -12.90
N ARG A 30 1.27 -2.41 -11.67
CA ARG A 30 2.19 -1.30 -11.43
C ARG A 30 3.63 -1.65 -11.75
N VAL A 31 4.01 -2.90 -11.56
CA VAL A 31 5.38 -3.32 -11.86
C VAL A 31 5.69 -3.18 -13.34
N SER A 32 4.75 -3.58 -14.20
CA SER A 32 4.98 -3.48 -15.64
C SER A 32 4.99 -2.03 -16.14
N ASP A 33 4.24 -1.13 -15.49
CA ASP A 33 4.13 0.24 -15.96
C ASP A 33 5.20 1.17 -15.40
N HIS A 34 5.63 0.96 -14.16
CA HIS A 34 6.45 1.92 -13.44
C HIS A 34 7.79 1.35 -12.97
N GLY A 35 8.10 0.11 -13.33
CA GLY A 35 9.33 -0.53 -12.89
C GLY A 35 9.23 -1.00 -11.45
N ASP A 36 10.38 -1.15 -10.80
CA ASP A 36 10.41 -1.68 -9.46
C ASP A 36 9.82 -0.68 -8.45
N MET A 37 8.89 -1.17 -7.65
CA MET A 37 8.19 -0.34 -6.69
C MET A 37 9.14 0.27 -5.66
N GLU A 38 10.05 -0.54 -5.14
CA GLU A 38 10.96 -0.07 -4.10
C GLU A 38 11.90 1.02 -4.62
N ASP A 39 12.41 0.86 -5.84
CA ASP A 39 13.27 1.87 -6.46
C ASP A 39 12.51 3.18 -6.66
N ASN A 40 11.27 3.11 -7.07
CA ASN A 40 10.45 4.31 -7.24
C ASN A 40 10.20 4.99 -5.90
N PHE A 41 9.89 4.23 -4.87
CA PHE A 41 9.66 4.80 -3.54
C PHE A 41 10.94 5.43 -3.00
N LYS A 42 12.09 4.80 -3.27
CA LYS A 42 13.36 5.38 -2.84
C LYS A 42 13.63 6.72 -3.51
N MET A 43 13.38 6.79 -4.81
CA MET A 43 13.54 8.04 -5.56
C MET A 43 12.64 9.15 -4.99
N ILE A 44 11.38 8.82 -4.73
CA ILE A 44 10.45 9.78 -4.15
C ILE A 44 10.91 10.22 -2.76
N ALA A 45 11.36 9.27 -1.95
CA ALA A 45 11.87 9.58 -0.61
C ALA A 45 13.06 10.54 -0.68
N ASP A 46 13.96 10.31 -1.63
CA ASP A 46 15.13 11.18 -1.80
C ASP A 46 14.72 12.59 -2.20
N PHE A 47 13.78 12.74 -3.13
CA PHE A 47 13.28 14.05 -3.52
C PHE A 47 12.58 14.74 -2.37
N TRP A 48 11.73 14.04 -1.65
CA TRP A 48 11.02 14.62 -0.52
C TRP A 48 11.96 15.00 0.61
N SER A 49 12.98 14.18 0.86
CA SER A 49 14.00 14.52 1.87
C SER A 49 14.71 15.80 1.52
N THR A 50 15.09 15.96 0.26
CA THR A 50 15.75 17.17 -0.21
C THR A 50 14.87 18.40 -0.07
N TYR A 51 13.63 18.27 -0.48
CA TYR A 51 12.70 19.40 -0.43
C TYR A 51 12.40 19.83 1.00
N LEU A 52 12.19 18.87 1.89
CA LEU A 52 11.80 19.16 3.26
C LEU A 52 13.00 19.47 4.17
N GLY A 53 14.20 19.08 3.77
CA GLY A 53 15.37 19.26 4.60
C GLY A 53 15.44 18.30 5.79
N VAL A 54 14.70 17.22 5.75
CA VAL A 54 14.73 16.15 6.77
C VAL A 54 14.72 14.80 6.07
N GLU A 55 15.16 13.78 6.78
CA GLU A 55 15.16 12.45 6.19
C GLU A 55 13.76 11.89 6.08
N VAL A 56 13.35 11.55 4.85
CA VAL A 56 12.14 10.77 4.57
C VAL A 56 12.61 9.39 4.15
N LYS A 57 12.21 8.38 4.87
CA LYS A 57 12.63 7.01 4.58
C LYS A 57 11.76 6.42 3.48
N THR A 58 12.29 5.41 2.81
CA THR A 58 11.58 4.80 1.68
C THR A 58 10.18 4.32 2.06
N HIS A 59 10.03 3.67 3.21
CA HIS A 59 8.73 3.20 3.64
C HIS A 59 7.77 4.34 4.04
N ASP A 60 8.32 5.50 4.42
CA ASP A 60 7.48 6.66 4.74
C ASP A 60 6.66 7.10 3.54
N VAL A 61 7.17 6.88 2.34
CA VAL A 61 6.44 7.23 1.11
C VAL A 61 5.09 6.52 1.07
N GLY A 62 5.07 5.23 1.43
CA GLY A 62 3.81 4.49 1.48
C GLY A 62 2.81 5.11 2.44
N VAL A 63 3.27 5.48 3.62
CA VAL A 63 2.41 6.10 4.63
C VAL A 63 1.91 7.46 4.13
N MET A 64 2.80 8.28 3.62
CA MET A 64 2.44 9.64 3.18
C MET A 64 1.48 9.62 2.00
N MET A 65 1.68 8.71 1.05
CA MET A 65 0.75 8.56 -0.06
C MET A 65 -0.60 8.04 0.42
N ASN A 66 -0.62 7.18 1.44
CA ASN A 66 -1.88 6.75 2.03
C ASN A 66 -2.60 7.94 2.69
N LEU A 67 -1.87 8.82 3.34
CA LEU A 67 -2.48 10.01 3.93
C LEU A 67 -3.11 10.91 2.86
N LEU A 68 -2.50 11.00 1.69
CA LEU A 68 -3.11 11.69 0.57
C LEU A 68 -4.45 11.05 0.20
N LYS A 69 -4.48 9.72 0.15
CA LYS A 69 -5.73 9.02 -0.16
C LYS A 69 -6.77 9.18 0.95
N VAL A 70 -6.33 9.22 2.19
CA VAL A 70 -7.25 9.50 3.32
C VAL A 70 -7.92 10.85 3.14
N ALA A 71 -7.16 11.87 2.74
CA ALA A 71 -7.74 13.18 2.46
C ALA A 71 -8.78 13.12 1.35
N ARG A 72 -8.51 12.37 0.30
CA ARG A 72 -9.46 12.20 -0.80
C ARG A 72 -10.69 11.41 -0.39
N ILE A 73 -10.52 10.43 0.49
CA ILE A 73 -11.64 9.66 1.02
C ILE A 73 -12.59 10.58 1.79
N LYS A 74 -12.03 11.51 2.56
CA LYS A 74 -12.88 12.47 3.28
C LYS A 74 -13.78 13.26 2.35
N SER A 75 -13.25 13.66 1.20
CA SER A 75 -14.01 14.43 0.22
C SER A 75 -14.98 13.56 -0.58
N ASN A 76 -14.61 12.32 -0.84
CA ASN A 76 -15.41 11.44 -1.67
C ASN A 76 -15.28 9.98 -1.20
N PRO A 77 -15.96 9.63 -0.11
CA PRO A 77 -15.82 8.30 0.48
C PRO A 77 -16.40 7.17 -0.37
N GLU A 78 -17.20 7.51 -1.38
CA GLU A 78 -17.84 6.48 -2.21
C GLU A 78 -16.97 6.06 -3.39
N HIS A 79 -15.87 6.71 -3.62
CA HIS A 79 -15.00 6.41 -4.76
C HIS A 79 -14.03 5.26 -4.38
N PRO A 80 -14.23 4.06 -4.94
CA PRO A 80 -13.48 2.89 -4.46
C PRO A 80 -11.98 2.96 -4.68
N ASP A 81 -11.53 3.69 -5.71
CA ASP A 81 -10.11 3.76 -6.04
C ASP A 81 -9.26 4.30 -4.90
N ASN A 82 -9.78 5.24 -4.14
CA ASN A 82 -9.02 5.81 -3.02
C ASN A 82 -8.79 4.79 -1.92
N TRP A 83 -9.77 3.93 -1.65
CA TRP A 83 -9.59 2.85 -0.69
C TRP A 83 -8.61 1.80 -1.19
N VAL A 84 -8.70 1.45 -2.48
CA VAL A 84 -7.79 0.50 -3.11
C VAL A 84 -6.36 1.02 -3.08
N ASP A 85 -6.17 2.28 -3.49
CA ASP A 85 -4.84 2.87 -3.54
C ASP A 85 -4.22 2.99 -2.16
N GLY A 86 -5.03 3.39 -1.18
CA GLY A 86 -4.56 3.47 0.20
C GLY A 86 -4.04 2.13 0.71
N ALA A 87 -4.82 1.07 0.48
CA ALA A 87 -4.41 -0.28 0.87
C ALA A 87 -3.13 -0.69 0.17
N GLY A 88 -3.01 -0.37 -1.11
CA GLY A 88 -1.81 -0.69 -1.89
C GLY A 88 -0.57 0.02 -1.38
N TYR A 89 -0.67 1.32 -1.09
CA TYR A 89 0.46 2.06 -0.54
C TYR A 89 0.91 1.52 0.81
N MET A 90 -0.03 1.16 1.65
CA MET A 90 0.32 0.59 2.96
C MET A 90 0.98 -0.77 2.81
N ALA A 91 0.52 -1.58 1.89
CA ALA A 91 1.16 -2.87 1.63
C ALA A 91 2.60 -2.69 1.14
N CYS A 92 2.82 -1.77 0.22
CA CYS A 92 4.16 -1.48 -0.28
C CYS A 92 5.07 -0.96 0.83
N GLY A 93 4.58 -0.01 1.61
CA GLY A 93 5.35 0.52 2.71
C GLY A 93 5.72 -0.54 3.74
N GLY A 94 4.76 -1.41 4.06
CA GLY A 94 4.99 -2.49 5.01
C GLY A 94 6.04 -3.48 4.53
N GLU A 95 6.00 -3.83 3.24
CA GLU A 95 6.99 -4.71 2.67
C GLU A 95 8.40 -4.12 2.77
N ILE A 96 8.53 -2.85 2.39
CA ILE A 96 9.82 -2.16 2.45
C ILE A 96 10.35 -2.11 3.89
N ALA A 97 9.50 -1.76 4.83
CA ALA A 97 9.89 -1.66 6.23
C ALA A 97 10.35 -3.00 6.78
N SER A 98 9.70 -4.08 6.40
CA SER A 98 10.07 -5.43 6.83
C SER A 98 11.47 -5.79 6.40
N LYS A 99 11.81 -5.52 5.16
CA LYS A 99 13.13 -5.82 4.63
C LYS A 99 14.21 -5.01 5.34
N ARG A 100 13.93 -3.76 5.53
CA ARG A 100 14.91 -2.83 6.05
C ARG A 100 15.42 -3.19 7.45
N LYS A 101 14.51 -3.64 8.30
CA LYS A 101 14.88 -3.95 9.69
C LYS A 101 15.13 -5.43 9.92
N ARG A 102 15.05 -6.21 8.88
CA ARG A 102 15.10 -7.66 9.01
C ARG A 102 14.07 -8.17 10.01
N THR A 103 13.03 -7.40 10.20
CA THR A 103 11.93 -7.76 11.06
C THR A 103 10.94 -8.52 10.24
N THR A 104 10.60 -9.70 10.66
CA THR A 104 9.59 -10.47 9.96
C THR A 104 8.23 -10.11 10.52
N ILE A 105 7.32 -9.82 9.61
CA ILE A 105 5.93 -9.70 9.99
C ILE A 105 5.43 -11.11 10.25
N PRO A 106 4.81 -11.37 11.40
CA PRO A 106 4.31 -12.70 11.68
C PRO A 106 3.37 -13.16 10.58
N LYS A 107 3.55 -14.38 10.15
CA LYS A 107 2.70 -14.96 9.12
C LYS A 107 1.58 -15.75 9.78
N LEU A 108 0.47 -15.84 9.09
CA LEU A 108 -0.63 -16.67 9.56
C LEU A 108 -0.32 -18.13 9.26
N ASP A 109 -0.59 -18.99 10.21
CA ASP A 109 -0.49 -20.42 9.98
C ASP A 109 -1.77 -20.94 9.30
N ALA A 110 -1.85 -22.23 9.10
CA ALA A 110 -3.00 -22.84 8.45
C ALA A 110 -4.32 -22.59 9.18
N ASN A 111 -4.25 -22.28 10.46
CA ASN A 111 -5.43 -22.04 11.30
C ASN A 111 -5.76 -20.57 11.42
N GLY A 112 -5.05 -19.71 10.72
CA GLY A 112 -5.30 -18.27 10.78
C GLY A 112 -4.68 -17.58 11.99
N LYS A 113 -3.76 -18.21 12.67
CA LYS A 113 -3.05 -17.61 13.79
C LYS A 113 -1.68 -17.14 13.36
N PHE A 114 -1.19 -16.11 14.02
CA PHE A 114 0.17 -15.64 13.75
C PHE A 114 1.18 -16.67 14.27
N GLU A 115 2.19 -16.91 13.44
CA GLU A 115 3.30 -17.78 13.84
C GLU A 115 4.05 -17.15 15.00
N LYS A 116 4.46 -18.01 15.94
CA LYS A 116 5.31 -17.54 17.02
C LYS A 116 6.74 -17.46 16.55
N HIS A 117 7.35 -16.33 16.85
CA HIS A 117 8.79 -16.18 16.70
C HIS A 117 9.37 -16.14 18.10
N GLY A 118 10.42 -16.88 18.34
CA GLY A 118 10.96 -17.10 19.67
C GLY A 118 11.10 -15.84 20.50
N GLU A 119 11.71 -14.83 19.94
CA GLU A 119 11.94 -13.59 20.66
C GLU A 119 11.14 -12.46 20.09
N ALA A 120 10.00 -12.72 19.61
CA ALA A 120 9.26 -11.74 18.86
C ALA A 120 9.10 -10.45 19.59
N LEU A 121 9.08 -10.32 20.69
CA LEU A 121 8.98 -9.04 21.41
C LEU A 121 9.71 -9.14 22.77
#